data_8da781ff5b869eedb8729c6f43b85a53
#
_entry.id   8da781ff5b869eedb8729c6f43b85a53
#
_cell.length_a   1.000
_cell.length_b   1.000
_cell.length_c   1.000
_cell.angle_alpha   90.00
_cell.angle_beta   90.00
_cell.angle_gamma   90.00
#
_symmetry.space_group_name_H-M   'P 1'
#
loop_
_entity.id
_entity.type
_entity.pdbx_description
1 polymer ?
#
loop_
_entity_poly.entity_id
_entity_poly.type
_entity_poly.pdbx_seq_one_letter_code
_entity_poly.pdbx_strand_id
1 'polypeptide(L)'
;MFSFVNRGISFVLLLILASYITPHEYGFLNLYSTVGMVLGYFMAMSTQGYSSIVYFQEGKVGVAKTFSTTLTISVIMLLLFLLVLSIGHVPIPHALNLNYNILLIAILVSFFNIFGYFLLDYYRLKENVRLYGILSCGSALLNFFVSIYLVKYMKLSWAGRVYAELFCTLLLGGFSIVYFIKNGFLTKDFKDYVKPMLAWGIPLIPHLATTFIRQGCDRYIINASHSIADVGLFSFALNLANLISMIGFGFNQSNSVDIYKTLGDKGLTNDIKLNKVNRQKKIFLLLYFVAALIIFLFCYFLLPIVLPRYASSLKYFPLLVFYGLFICYYLVYTNFLFFYKKTKNLMYITFLSSVIHLIFSLLFTKYSLYITASLYGVTQLLVVLAVRWQANKLLKINLK
;
A
#
# COMPACT_ATOMS: atom_id res chain seq x y z
N MET A 1 1.05 5.19 -16.10
CA MET A 1 2.13 4.36 -16.69
C MET A 1 3.26 4.08 -15.70
N PHE A 2 4.02 5.05 -15.19
CA PHE A 2 5.17 4.83 -14.30
C PHE A 2 4.87 4.05 -13.02
N SER A 3 3.72 4.31 -12.36
CA SER A 3 3.33 3.56 -11.15
C SER A 3 3.14 2.06 -11.42
N PHE A 4 2.70 1.69 -12.62
CA PHE A 4 2.58 0.29 -13.02
C PHE A 4 3.95 -0.34 -13.26
N VAL A 5 4.85 0.37 -13.93
CA VAL A 5 6.24 -0.06 -14.14
C VAL A 5 6.95 -0.29 -12.80
N ASN A 6 6.84 0.64 -11.86
CA ASN A 6 7.47 0.52 -10.54
C ASN A 6 6.95 -0.68 -9.75
N ARG A 7 5.63 -0.94 -9.80
CA ARG A 7 5.05 -2.14 -9.17
C ARG A 7 5.55 -3.42 -9.83
N GLY A 8 5.69 -3.41 -11.17
CA GLY A 8 6.28 -4.53 -11.90
C GLY A 8 7.72 -4.79 -11.49
N ILE A 9 8.57 -3.75 -11.42
CA ILE A 9 9.95 -3.86 -10.95
C ILE A 9 10.00 -4.43 -9.53
N SER A 10 9.16 -3.93 -8.63
CA SER A 10 9.11 -4.42 -7.24
C SER A 10 8.67 -5.88 -7.16
N PHE A 11 7.75 -6.31 -8.01
CA PHE A 11 7.30 -7.69 -8.06
C PHE A 11 8.38 -8.62 -8.60
N VAL A 12 9.07 -8.26 -9.69
CA VAL A 12 10.18 -9.03 -10.23
C VAL A 12 11.31 -9.13 -9.20
N LEU A 13 11.59 -8.03 -8.49
CA LEU A 13 12.57 -8.05 -7.39
C LEU A 13 12.17 -9.06 -6.31
N LEU A 14 10.90 -9.10 -5.91
CA LEU A 14 10.40 -10.06 -4.92
C LEU A 14 10.66 -11.51 -5.35
N LEU A 15 10.37 -11.85 -6.61
CA LEU A 15 10.61 -13.20 -7.14
C LEU A 15 12.10 -13.55 -7.17
N ILE A 16 12.94 -12.61 -7.62
CA ILE A 16 14.39 -12.82 -7.64
C ILE A 16 14.93 -12.97 -6.22
N LEU A 17 14.54 -12.13 -5.29
CA LEU A 17 14.98 -12.24 -3.90
C LEU A 17 14.55 -13.55 -3.27
N ALA A 18 13.34 -14.05 -3.57
CA ALA A 18 12.84 -15.32 -3.07
C ALA A 18 13.70 -16.52 -3.49
N SER A 19 14.48 -16.42 -4.58
CA SER A 19 15.44 -17.48 -4.96
C SER A 19 16.70 -17.49 -4.08
N TYR A 20 17.01 -16.38 -3.38
CA TYR A 20 18.22 -16.23 -2.56
C TYR A 20 17.96 -16.28 -1.06
N ILE A 21 16.79 -15.84 -0.60
CA ILE A 21 16.40 -15.82 0.81
C ILE A 21 15.44 -16.98 1.12
N THR A 22 15.51 -17.48 2.34
CA THR A 22 14.63 -18.56 2.83
C THR A 22 13.25 -18.00 3.24
N PRO A 23 12.20 -18.83 3.37
CA PRO A 23 10.92 -18.38 3.93
C PRO A 23 11.04 -17.77 5.33
N HIS A 24 11.94 -18.26 6.18
CA HIS A 24 12.22 -17.67 7.48
C HIS A 24 12.76 -16.24 7.39
N GLU A 25 13.74 -16.01 6.53
CA GLU A 25 14.31 -14.68 6.26
C GLU A 25 13.29 -13.75 5.61
N TYR A 26 12.45 -14.29 4.73
CA TYR A 26 11.35 -13.52 4.14
C TYR A 26 10.29 -13.13 5.18
N GLY A 27 10.09 -13.94 6.21
CA GLY A 27 9.27 -13.62 7.36
C GLY A 27 9.75 -12.37 8.08
N PHE A 28 11.05 -12.27 8.42
CA PHE A 28 11.64 -11.07 9.02
C PHE A 28 11.47 -9.83 8.12
N LEU A 29 11.67 -9.97 6.81
CA LEU A 29 11.48 -8.86 5.87
C LEU A 29 10.03 -8.36 5.90
N ASN A 30 9.06 -9.25 6.06
CA ASN A 30 7.65 -8.87 6.16
C ASN A 30 7.29 -8.22 7.52
N LEU A 31 7.89 -8.67 8.63
CA LEU A 31 7.75 -8.00 9.93
C LEU A 31 8.35 -6.59 9.87
N TYR A 32 9.55 -6.43 9.31
CA TYR A 32 10.18 -5.13 9.05
C TYR A 32 9.27 -4.21 8.20
N SER A 33 8.74 -4.72 7.10
CA SER A 33 7.84 -3.95 6.22
C SER A 33 6.57 -3.52 6.94
N THR A 34 6.10 -4.33 7.89
CA THR A 34 4.92 -3.99 8.71
C THR A 34 5.20 -2.85 9.67
N VAL A 35 6.39 -2.85 10.31
CA VAL A 35 6.86 -1.72 11.14
C VAL A 35 6.97 -0.45 10.29
N GLY A 36 7.61 -0.54 9.11
CA GLY A 36 7.74 0.57 8.17
C GLY A 36 6.38 1.16 7.75
N MET A 37 5.36 0.31 7.57
CA MET A 37 4.00 0.76 7.26
C MET A 37 3.42 1.64 8.37
N VAL A 38 3.54 1.21 9.64
CA VAL A 38 3.06 1.99 10.80
C VAL A 38 3.84 3.29 10.96
N LEU A 39 5.17 3.21 10.91
CA LEU A 39 6.02 4.40 10.98
C LEU A 39 5.66 5.41 9.89
N GLY A 40 5.39 4.95 8.66
CA GLY A 40 5.01 5.81 7.53
C GLY A 40 3.71 6.59 7.76
N TYR A 41 2.74 6.04 8.51
CA TYR A 41 1.51 6.77 8.83
C TYR A 41 1.77 7.92 9.80
N PHE A 42 2.64 7.72 10.78
CA PHE A 42 2.87 8.67 11.86
C PHE A 42 4.03 9.63 11.59
N MET A 43 5.04 9.26 10.79
CA MET A 43 6.26 10.04 10.60
C MET A 43 6.02 11.47 10.11
N ALA A 44 5.02 11.68 9.24
CA ALA A 44 4.54 13.01 8.84
C ALA A 44 3.07 13.23 9.22
N MET A 45 2.51 12.44 10.14
CA MET A 45 1.09 12.49 10.54
C MET A 45 0.14 12.49 9.32
N SER A 46 0.54 11.76 8.26
CA SER A 46 -0.18 11.67 6.97
C SER A 46 -0.45 13.02 6.29
N THR A 47 0.34 14.06 6.57
CA THR A 47 0.11 15.43 6.08
C THR A 47 0.66 15.70 4.68
N GLN A 48 1.53 14.84 4.15
CA GLN A 48 2.26 15.06 2.89
C GLN A 48 1.34 15.30 1.67
N GLY A 49 0.15 14.72 1.64
CA GLY A 49 -0.80 14.92 0.54
C GLY A 49 -1.45 16.32 0.52
N TYR A 50 -1.39 17.07 1.62
CA TYR A 50 -1.93 18.43 1.71
C TYR A 50 -1.22 19.41 0.75
N SER A 51 0.07 19.17 0.48
CA SER A 51 0.86 19.97 -0.45
C SER A 51 0.25 20.05 -1.86
N SER A 52 -0.43 18.99 -2.30
CA SER A 52 -1.09 18.96 -3.61
C SER A 52 -2.26 19.95 -3.68
N ILE A 53 -2.99 20.15 -2.60
CA ILE A 53 -4.11 21.10 -2.53
C ILE A 53 -3.55 22.53 -2.56
N VAL A 54 -2.56 22.80 -1.73
CA VAL A 54 -1.97 24.14 -1.58
C VAL A 54 -1.19 24.58 -2.83
N TYR A 55 -0.60 23.64 -3.57
CA TYR A 55 0.07 23.93 -4.83
C TYR A 55 -0.85 24.65 -5.82
N PHE A 56 -2.09 24.20 -5.96
CA PHE A 56 -3.06 24.81 -6.87
C PHE A 56 -3.66 26.13 -6.34
N GLN A 57 -3.58 26.37 -5.03
CA GLN A 57 -4.10 27.59 -4.40
C GLN A 57 -3.07 28.70 -4.31
N GLU A 58 -1.84 28.38 -3.91
CA GLU A 58 -0.79 29.35 -3.56
C GLU A 58 0.52 29.14 -4.34
N GLY A 59 0.58 28.16 -5.22
CA GLY A 59 1.75 27.87 -6.04
C GLY A 59 2.99 27.54 -5.23
N LYS A 60 4.13 28.12 -5.62
CA LYS A 60 5.45 27.87 -4.99
C LYS A 60 5.48 28.25 -3.52
N VAL A 61 4.82 29.33 -3.12
CA VAL A 61 4.80 29.83 -1.74
C VAL A 61 4.11 28.81 -0.82
N GLY A 62 2.97 28.31 -1.23
CA GLY A 62 2.25 27.28 -0.47
C GLY A 62 3.04 25.98 -0.34
N VAL A 63 3.74 25.56 -1.41
CA VAL A 63 4.64 24.40 -1.33
C VAL A 63 5.78 24.62 -0.34
N ALA A 64 6.36 25.82 -0.29
CA ALA A 64 7.42 26.14 0.68
C ALA A 64 6.92 26.01 2.13
N LYS A 65 5.73 26.55 2.43
CA LYS A 65 5.11 26.45 3.76
C LYS A 65 4.78 24.99 4.12
N THR A 66 4.19 24.23 3.19
CA THR A 66 3.88 22.81 3.43
C THR A 66 5.12 21.95 3.57
N PHE A 67 6.18 22.20 2.77
CA PHE A 67 7.47 21.52 2.92
C PHE A 67 8.09 21.78 4.30
N SER A 68 8.17 23.05 4.73
CA SER A 68 8.73 23.42 6.04
C SER A 68 7.93 22.81 7.20
N THR A 69 6.60 22.79 7.09
CA THR A 69 5.71 22.15 8.07
C THR A 69 5.94 20.64 8.12
N THR A 70 5.98 19.97 6.94
CA THR A 70 6.24 18.52 6.85
C THR A 70 7.61 18.18 7.42
N LEU A 71 8.64 18.98 7.12
CA LEU A 71 9.98 18.78 7.65
C LEU A 71 9.99 18.88 9.19
N THR A 72 9.36 19.92 9.74
CA THR A 72 9.29 20.14 11.19
C THR A 72 8.56 18.99 11.88
N ILE A 73 7.38 18.60 11.40
CA ILE A 73 6.61 17.47 11.96
C ILE A 73 7.43 16.18 11.89
N SER A 74 8.04 15.90 10.73
CA SER A 74 8.83 14.67 10.54
C SER A 74 10.08 14.63 11.42
N VAL A 75 10.74 15.75 11.65
CA VAL A 75 11.90 15.82 12.58
C VAL A 75 11.44 15.57 14.02
N ILE A 76 10.35 16.18 14.45
CA ILE A 76 9.79 15.94 15.78
C ILE A 76 9.44 14.46 15.96
N MET A 77 8.76 13.86 14.98
CA MET A 77 8.39 12.45 15.03
C MET A 77 9.61 11.52 14.94
N LEU A 78 10.63 11.87 14.15
CA LEU A 78 11.89 11.15 14.11
C LEU A 78 12.55 11.11 15.49
N LEU A 79 12.67 12.27 16.15
CA LEU A 79 13.27 12.36 17.49
C LEU A 79 12.43 11.59 18.52
N LEU A 80 11.09 11.67 18.43
CA LEU A 80 10.20 10.91 19.28
C LEU A 80 10.39 9.41 19.11
N PHE A 81 10.42 8.90 17.87
CA PHE A 81 10.62 7.46 17.62
C PHE A 81 12.00 6.98 18.03
N LEU A 82 13.04 7.79 17.83
CA LEU A 82 14.39 7.48 18.31
C LEU A 82 14.44 7.44 19.85
N LEU A 83 13.77 8.37 20.51
CA LEU A 83 13.68 8.40 21.98
C LEU A 83 12.90 7.15 22.49
N VAL A 84 11.75 6.84 21.90
CA VAL A 84 10.97 5.65 22.27
C VAL A 84 11.77 4.37 22.06
N LEU A 85 12.50 4.26 20.95
CA LEU A 85 13.34 3.09 20.66
C LEU A 85 14.53 3.01 21.64
N SER A 86 15.13 4.16 22.04
CA SER A 86 16.23 4.20 22.99
C SER A 86 15.79 3.79 24.40
N ILE A 87 14.63 4.27 24.86
CA ILE A 87 14.06 3.87 26.15
C ILE A 87 13.66 2.38 26.11
N GLY A 88 13.02 1.96 25.03
CA GLY A 88 12.55 0.59 24.81
C GLY A 88 13.57 -0.31 24.11
N HIS A 89 14.89 -0.09 24.32
CA HIS A 89 15.95 -0.78 23.56
C HIS A 89 15.96 -2.31 23.70
N VAL A 90 15.37 -2.86 24.75
CA VAL A 90 15.19 -4.30 24.95
C VAL A 90 13.75 -4.76 24.66
N PRO A 91 12.72 -4.19 25.30
CA PRO A 91 11.36 -4.69 25.13
C PRO A 91 10.79 -4.51 23.72
N ILE A 92 11.11 -3.42 23.02
CA ILE A 92 10.56 -3.18 21.68
C ILE A 92 11.13 -4.15 20.65
N PRO A 93 12.45 -4.35 20.51
CA PRO A 93 13.01 -5.38 19.64
C PRO A 93 12.47 -6.77 19.92
N HIS A 94 12.35 -7.15 21.19
CA HIS A 94 11.80 -8.44 21.58
C HIS A 94 10.33 -8.58 21.17
N ALA A 95 9.50 -7.58 21.47
CA ALA A 95 8.08 -7.61 21.12
C ALA A 95 7.83 -7.64 19.60
N LEU A 96 8.68 -6.95 18.81
CA LEU A 96 8.56 -6.90 17.36
C LEU A 96 9.32 -8.02 16.65
N ASN A 97 10.08 -8.83 17.40
CA ASN A 97 10.94 -9.90 16.88
C ASN A 97 11.90 -9.40 15.77
N LEU A 98 12.49 -8.21 15.98
CA LEU A 98 13.43 -7.56 15.09
C LEU A 98 14.58 -6.97 15.89
N ASN A 99 15.79 -6.96 15.31
CA ASN A 99 16.96 -6.38 15.95
C ASN A 99 16.83 -4.85 16.05
N TYR A 100 17.42 -4.27 17.10
CA TYR A 100 17.48 -2.83 17.34
C TYR A 100 17.95 -2.03 16.11
N ASN A 101 19.02 -2.47 15.46
CA ASN A 101 19.56 -1.79 14.27
C ASN A 101 18.59 -1.79 13.10
N ILE A 102 17.82 -2.86 12.92
CA ILE A 102 16.79 -2.97 11.87
C ILE A 102 15.64 -2.02 12.15
N LEU A 103 15.24 -1.85 13.41
CA LEU A 103 14.21 -0.88 13.81
C LEU A 103 14.68 0.56 13.62
N LEU A 104 15.95 0.86 13.95
CA LEU A 104 16.58 2.15 13.69
C LEU A 104 16.55 2.46 12.18
N ILE A 105 16.90 1.49 11.35
CA ILE A 105 16.82 1.63 9.89
C ILE A 105 15.40 1.89 9.44
N ALA A 106 14.39 1.17 9.99
CA ALA A 106 12.99 1.39 9.64
C ALA A 106 12.53 2.83 9.93
N ILE A 107 12.99 3.41 11.05
CA ILE A 107 12.70 4.81 11.40
C ILE A 107 13.34 5.76 10.38
N LEU A 108 14.63 5.56 10.06
CA LEU A 108 15.34 6.40 9.08
C LEU A 108 14.73 6.27 7.67
N VAL A 109 14.45 5.06 7.22
CA VAL A 109 13.80 4.80 5.93
C VAL A 109 12.45 5.52 5.88
N SER A 110 11.63 5.42 6.93
CA SER A 110 10.32 6.08 6.98
C SER A 110 10.44 7.59 6.91
N PHE A 111 11.46 8.18 7.56
CA PHE A 111 11.72 9.62 7.51
C PHE A 111 12.10 10.07 6.10
N PHE A 112 13.11 9.45 5.47
CA PHE A 112 13.59 9.89 4.16
C PHE A 112 12.59 9.59 3.04
N ASN A 113 11.79 8.53 3.15
CA ASN A 113 10.75 8.20 2.19
C ASN A 113 9.72 9.32 2.00
N ILE A 114 9.35 10.04 3.07
CA ILE A 114 8.40 11.16 3.01
C ILE A 114 8.90 12.21 2.03
N PHE A 115 10.17 12.57 2.11
CA PHE A 115 10.75 13.60 1.25
C PHE A 115 10.95 13.11 -0.18
N GLY A 116 11.29 11.83 -0.37
CA GLY A 116 11.29 11.21 -1.69
C GLY A 116 9.93 11.30 -2.38
N TYR A 117 8.86 10.95 -1.67
CA TYR A 117 7.49 11.10 -2.19
C TYR A 117 7.10 12.55 -2.40
N PHE A 118 7.50 13.46 -1.50
CA PHE A 118 7.22 14.90 -1.65
C PHE A 118 7.83 15.46 -2.94
N LEU A 119 9.05 15.07 -3.29
CA LEU A 119 9.72 15.48 -4.52
C LEU A 119 9.00 14.93 -5.77
N LEU A 120 8.64 13.64 -5.73
CA LEU A 120 7.90 13.01 -6.83
C LEU A 120 6.55 13.69 -7.04
N ASP A 121 5.81 13.96 -5.96
CA ASP A 121 4.54 14.66 -6.02
C ASP A 121 4.69 16.08 -6.58
N TYR A 122 5.72 16.81 -6.16
CA TYR A 122 6.02 18.15 -6.69
C TYR A 122 6.25 18.15 -8.20
N TYR A 123 7.03 17.20 -8.75
CA TYR A 123 7.21 17.11 -10.20
C TYR A 123 5.95 16.63 -10.92
N ARG A 124 5.13 15.79 -10.30
CA ARG A 124 3.83 15.38 -10.81
C ARG A 124 2.87 16.59 -10.92
N LEU A 125 2.81 17.45 -9.89
CA LEU A 125 1.99 18.66 -9.86
C LEU A 125 2.45 19.70 -10.87
N LYS A 126 3.76 19.77 -11.14
CA LYS A 126 4.33 20.60 -12.22
C LYS A 126 4.12 20.03 -13.62
N GLU A 127 3.45 18.88 -13.74
CA GLU A 127 3.29 18.17 -15.01
C GLU A 127 4.62 17.82 -15.71
N ASN A 128 5.72 17.83 -14.97
CA ASN A 128 7.02 17.46 -15.50
C ASN A 128 7.16 15.92 -15.52
N VAL A 129 6.47 15.32 -16.50
CA VAL A 129 6.39 13.85 -16.67
C VAL A 129 7.78 13.23 -16.83
N ARG A 130 8.72 13.94 -17.47
CA ARG A 130 10.09 13.44 -17.71
C ARG A 130 10.87 13.29 -16.41
N LEU A 131 10.96 14.34 -15.60
CA LEU A 131 11.69 14.27 -14.30
C LEU A 131 10.99 13.34 -13.32
N TYR A 132 9.66 13.37 -13.25
CA TYR A 132 8.90 12.42 -12.46
C TYR A 132 9.23 10.96 -12.85
N GLY A 133 9.24 10.66 -14.14
CA GLY A 133 9.55 9.32 -14.65
C GLY A 133 10.99 8.89 -14.36
N ILE A 134 11.99 9.77 -14.60
CA ILE A 134 13.40 9.49 -14.32
C ILE A 134 13.63 9.21 -12.83
N LEU A 135 13.11 10.08 -11.94
CA LEU A 135 13.28 9.90 -10.50
C LEU A 135 12.53 8.68 -9.98
N SER A 136 11.29 8.47 -10.40
CA SER A 136 10.45 7.37 -9.95
C SER A 136 10.94 6.01 -10.45
N CYS A 137 11.18 5.85 -11.74
CA CYS A 137 11.69 4.60 -12.30
C CYS A 137 13.17 4.41 -11.98
N GLY A 138 13.96 5.47 -11.99
CA GLY A 138 15.40 5.41 -11.65
C GLY A 138 15.61 4.95 -10.21
N SER A 139 14.84 5.48 -9.24
CA SER A 139 14.93 5.02 -7.85
C SER A 139 14.48 3.56 -7.68
N ALA A 140 13.45 3.13 -8.41
CA ALA A 140 13.00 1.74 -8.38
C ALA A 140 14.04 0.78 -8.98
N LEU A 141 14.67 1.14 -10.10
CA LEU A 141 15.74 0.36 -10.72
C LEU A 141 16.99 0.33 -9.85
N LEU A 142 17.38 1.48 -9.28
CA LEU A 142 18.50 1.53 -8.35
C LEU A 142 18.27 0.61 -7.15
N ASN A 143 17.08 0.68 -6.55
CA ASN A 143 16.69 -0.20 -5.45
C ASN A 143 16.71 -1.68 -5.86
N PHE A 144 16.27 -2.00 -7.07
CA PHE A 144 16.32 -3.34 -7.64
C PHE A 144 17.75 -3.86 -7.74
N PHE A 145 18.65 -3.13 -8.38
CA PHE A 145 20.04 -3.58 -8.57
C PHE A 145 20.82 -3.64 -7.28
N VAL A 146 20.69 -2.62 -6.41
CA VAL A 146 21.37 -2.59 -5.11
C VAL A 146 20.87 -3.73 -4.22
N SER A 147 19.57 -4.03 -4.21
CA SER A 147 19.04 -5.17 -3.45
C SER A 147 19.62 -6.49 -3.92
N ILE A 148 19.67 -6.72 -5.23
CA ILE A 148 20.25 -7.94 -5.78
C ILE A 148 21.76 -8.01 -5.45
N TYR A 149 22.48 -6.91 -5.59
CA TYR A 149 23.90 -6.87 -5.28
C TYR A 149 24.17 -7.23 -3.80
N LEU A 150 23.47 -6.61 -2.86
CA LEU A 150 23.68 -6.85 -1.43
C LEU A 150 23.22 -8.25 -1.01
N VAL A 151 22.12 -8.76 -1.55
CA VAL A 151 21.59 -10.08 -1.18
C VAL A 151 22.38 -11.21 -1.85
N LYS A 152 22.61 -11.14 -3.17
CA LYS A 152 23.22 -12.20 -3.94
C LYS A 152 24.75 -12.23 -3.84
N TYR A 153 25.40 -11.08 -4.05
CA TYR A 153 26.87 -11.02 -4.14
C TYR A 153 27.52 -10.79 -2.79
N MET A 154 26.96 -9.87 -1.96
CA MET A 154 27.49 -9.60 -0.62
C MET A 154 26.96 -10.60 0.42
N LYS A 155 26.00 -11.46 0.05
CA LYS A 155 25.41 -12.52 0.90
C LYS A 155 24.85 -11.99 2.24
N LEU A 156 24.32 -10.77 2.25
CA LEU A 156 23.75 -10.14 3.45
C LEU A 156 22.34 -10.63 3.78
N SER A 157 21.87 -11.68 3.09
CA SER A 157 20.55 -12.27 3.31
C SER A 157 19.43 -11.21 3.19
N TRP A 158 18.34 -11.35 3.96
CA TRP A 158 17.23 -10.38 3.99
C TRP A 158 17.65 -8.97 4.46
N ALA A 159 18.66 -8.86 5.32
CA ALA A 159 19.18 -7.56 5.75
C ALA A 159 19.76 -6.76 4.58
N GLY A 160 20.31 -7.42 3.56
CA GLY A 160 20.77 -6.75 2.34
C GLY A 160 19.63 -6.00 1.62
N ARG A 161 18.41 -6.52 1.64
CA ARG A 161 17.22 -5.82 1.12
C ARG A 161 16.88 -4.58 1.94
N VAL A 162 17.00 -4.65 3.27
CA VAL A 162 16.77 -3.52 4.18
C VAL A 162 17.83 -2.42 3.98
N TYR A 163 19.09 -2.79 3.85
CA TYR A 163 20.18 -1.85 3.58
C TYR A 163 20.06 -1.20 2.20
N ALA A 164 19.63 -1.94 1.19
CA ALA A 164 19.35 -1.39 -0.14
C ALA A 164 18.25 -0.33 -0.08
N GLU A 165 17.19 -0.60 0.67
CA GLU A 165 16.09 0.34 0.88
C GLU A 165 16.57 1.60 1.60
N LEU A 166 17.36 1.47 2.67
CA LEU A 166 17.96 2.59 3.38
C LEU A 166 18.81 3.44 2.43
N PHE A 167 19.71 2.81 1.67
CA PHE A 167 20.58 3.52 0.74
C PHE A 167 19.79 4.32 -0.30
N CYS A 168 18.80 3.69 -0.95
CA CYS A 168 18.00 4.34 -1.99
C CYS A 168 17.12 5.46 -1.43
N THR A 169 16.54 5.26 -0.24
CA THR A 169 15.72 6.30 0.40
C THR A 169 16.55 7.47 0.91
N LEU A 170 17.75 7.23 1.44
CA LEU A 170 18.71 8.28 1.78
C LEU A 170 19.10 9.10 0.55
N LEU A 171 19.37 8.46 -0.57
CA LEU A 171 19.74 9.18 -1.80
C LEU A 171 18.58 10.05 -2.28
N LEU A 172 17.40 9.48 -2.50
CA LEU A 172 16.26 10.23 -3.04
C LEU A 172 15.70 11.24 -2.04
N GLY A 173 15.50 10.83 -0.79
CA GLY A 173 14.97 11.70 0.27
C GLY A 173 15.94 12.77 0.70
N GLY A 174 17.23 12.43 0.86
CA GLY A 174 18.30 13.39 1.14
C GLY A 174 18.48 14.39 0.01
N PHE A 175 18.52 13.92 -1.25
CA PHE A 175 18.53 14.80 -2.41
C PHE A 175 17.29 15.73 -2.41
N SER A 176 16.13 15.21 -2.09
CA SER A 176 14.90 16.00 -2.00
C SER A 176 15.02 17.13 -0.98
N ILE A 177 15.46 16.82 0.24
CA ILE A 177 15.62 17.82 1.31
C ILE A 177 16.59 18.93 0.84
N VAL A 178 17.77 18.54 0.33
CA VAL A 178 18.77 19.49 -0.17
C VAL A 178 18.23 20.32 -1.33
N TYR A 179 17.50 19.69 -2.27
CA TYR A 179 16.89 20.38 -3.39
C TYR A 179 15.89 21.46 -2.93
N PHE A 180 14.97 21.13 -2.02
CA PHE A 180 13.98 22.09 -1.55
C PHE A 180 14.61 23.23 -0.74
N ILE A 181 15.60 22.93 0.11
CA ILE A 181 16.33 23.97 0.89
C ILE A 181 17.07 24.91 -0.06
N LYS A 182 17.86 24.39 -1.01
CA LYS A 182 18.64 25.20 -1.96
C LYS A 182 17.76 26.05 -2.90
N ASN A 183 16.55 25.60 -3.23
CA ASN A 183 15.63 26.33 -4.09
C ASN A 183 14.69 27.29 -3.33
N GLY A 184 14.98 27.56 -2.05
CA GLY A 184 14.26 28.55 -1.24
C GLY A 184 12.87 28.10 -0.80
N PHE A 185 12.65 26.78 -0.59
CA PHE A 185 11.41 26.26 -0.05
C PHE A 185 11.42 26.12 1.48
N LEU A 186 12.52 26.48 2.14
CA LEU A 186 12.55 26.56 3.60
C LEU A 186 12.08 27.95 4.02
N THR A 187 10.97 28.03 4.76
CA THR A 187 10.42 29.32 5.26
C THR A 187 10.13 29.24 6.74
N LYS A 188 10.17 30.40 7.42
CA LYS A 188 9.76 30.54 8.82
C LYS A 188 8.25 30.70 9.00
N ASP A 189 7.55 31.09 7.94
CA ASP A 189 6.11 31.37 7.93
C ASP A 189 5.25 30.12 7.73
N PHE A 190 5.70 29.00 8.29
CA PHE A 190 5.00 27.73 8.18
C PHE A 190 4.02 27.44 9.34
N LYS A 191 4.10 28.21 10.43
CA LYS A 191 3.35 27.93 11.66
C LYS A 191 1.85 27.90 11.44
N ASP A 192 1.32 28.78 10.59
CA ASP A 192 -0.10 28.83 10.25
C ASP A 192 -0.60 27.60 9.50
N TYR A 193 0.33 26.82 8.91
CA TYR A 193 0.02 25.58 8.18
C TYR A 193 0.00 24.34 9.07
N VAL A 194 0.60 24.39 10.27
CA VAL A 194 0.67 23.22 11.17
C VAL A 194 -0.72 22.71 11.53
N LYS A 195 -1.59 23.61 12.02
CA LYS A 195 -2.96 23.24 12.43
C LYS A 195 -3.81 22.72 11.27
N PRO A 196 -3.91 23.40 10.11
CA PRO A 196 -4.65 22.91 8.96
C PRO A 196 -4.12 21.56 8.42
N MET A 197 -2.81 21.38 8.35
CA MET A 197 -2.19 20.14 7.87
C MET A 197 -2.47 18.97 8.82
N LEU A 198 -2.35 19.17 10.13
CA LEU A 198 -2.68 18.14 11.14
C LEU A 198 -4.18 17.84 11.15
N ALA A 199 -5.04 18.84 11.05
CA ALA A 199 -6.48 18.65 10.96
C ALA A 199 -6.91 17.87 9.73
N TRP A 200 -6.14 17.96 8.63
CA TRP A 200 -6.35 17.19 7.42
C TRP A 200 -5.74 15.78 7.52
N GLY A 201 -4.52 15.64 8.04
CA GLY A 201 -3.76 14.40 8.03
C GLY A 201 -4.17 13.40 9.12
N ILE A 202 -4.38 13.86 10.36
CA ILE A 202 -4.71 12.98 11.50
C ILE A 202 -5.96 12.13 11.24
N PRO A 203 -7.07 12.66 10.68
CA PRO A 203 -8.24 11.85 10.36
C PRO A 203 -8.01 10.78 9.28
N LEU A 204 -6.93 10.90 8.48
CA LEU A 204 -6.57 9.89 7.48
C LEU A 204 -5.85 8.69 8.10
N ILE A 205 -5.21 8.85 9.27
CA ILE A 205 -4.46 7.76 9.92
C ILE A 205 -5.35 6.53 10.21
N PRO A 206 -6.55 6.66 10.82
CA PRO A 206 -7.45 5.52 11.00
C PRO A 206 -7.85 4.85 9.67
N HIS A 207 -8.04 5.62 8.61
CA HIS A 207 -8.35 5.06 7.28
C HIS A 207 -7.17 4.23 6.74
N LEU A 208 -5.95 4.75 6.82
CA LEU A 208 -4.74 4.02 6.42
C LEU A 208 -4.48 2.81 7.31
N ALA A 209 -4.79 2.91 8.61
CA ALA A 209 -4.66 1.82 9.56
C ALA A 209 -5.55 0.61 9.22
N THR A 210 -6.62 0.76 8.44
CA THR A 210 -7.42 -0.39 7.97
C THR A 210 -6.57 -1.39 7.17
N THR A 211 -5.61 -0.90 6.38
CA THR A 211 -4.67 -1.76 5.64
C THR A 211 -3.70 -2.48 6.58
N PHE A 212 -3.18 -1.77 7.59
CA PHE A 212 -2.35 -2.38 8.63
C PHE A 212 -3.12 -3.45 9.41
N ILE A 213 -4.35 -3.16 9.82
CA ILE A 213 -5.21 -4.11 10.53
C ILE A 213 -5.41 -5.40 9.73
N ARG A 214 -5.63 -5.29 8.42
CA ARG A 214 -5.93 -6.44 7.56
C ARG A 214 -4.70 -7.20 7.08
N GLN A 215 -3.56 -6.57 6.91
CA GLN A 215 -2.36 -7.20 6.32
C GLN A 215 -1.15 -7.16 7.26
N GLY A 216 -1.03 -6.13 8.08
CA GLY A 216 0.09 -5.96 8.99
C GLY A 216 -0.08 -6.76 10.28
N CYS A 217 -1.25 -6.64 10.96
CA CYS A 217 -1.50 -7.32 12.22
C CYS A 217 -1.38 -8.84 12.08
N ASP A 218 -1.89 -9.42 11.00
CA ASP A 218 -1.84 -10.86 10.79
C ASP A 218 -0.43 -11.41 10.78
N ARG A 219 0.56 -10.67 10.29
CA ARG A 219 1.96 -11.11 10.32
C ARG A 219 2.47 -11.29 11.75
N TYR A 220 2.09 -10.37 12.64
CA TYR A 220 2.43 -10.48 14.07
C TYR A 220 1.61 -11.56 14.78
N ILE A 221 0.33 -11.71 14.44
CA ILE A 221 -0.53 -12.78 14.99
C ILE A 221 0.00 -14.15 14.57
N ILE A 222 0.40 -14.31 13.30
CA ILE A 222 1.03 -15.56 12.81
C ILE A 222 2.37 -15.77 13.50
N ASN A 223 3.20 -14.74 13.63
CA ASN A 223 4.49 -14.87 14.33
C ASN A 223 4.34 -15.28 15.80
N ALA A 224 3.30 -14.80 16.47
CA ALA A 224 3.03 -15.13 17.88
C ALA A 224 2.42 -16.54 18.08
N SER A 225 1.74 -17.08 17.06
CA SER A 225 1.00 -18.35 17.16
C SER A 225 1.68 -19.51 16.44
N HIS A 226 2.52 -19.21 15.46
CA HIS A 226 3.21 -20.16 14.59
C HIS A 226 4.69 -19.80 14.50
N SER A 227 5.31 -19.92 13.32
CA SER A 227 6.73 -19.64 13.12
C SER A 227 6.94 -18.42 12.19
N ILE A 228 8.15 -17.82 12.24
CA ILE A 228 8.58 -16.78 11.30
C ILE A 228 8.59 -17.30 9.85
N ALA A 229 8.92 -18.58 9.65
CA ALA A 229 8.85 -19.22 8.34
C ALA A 229 7.41 -19.25 7.79
N ASP A 230 6.42 -19.48 8.67
CA ASP A 230 5.00 -19.42 8.31
C ASP A 230 4.58 -17.98 7.94
N VAL A 231 5.06 -16.96 8.65
CA VAL A 231 4.89 -15.55 8.23
C VAL A 231 5.43 -15.35 6.83
N GLY A 232 6.61 -15.90 6.53
CA GLY A 232 7.23 -15.81 5.21
C GLY A 232 6.40 -16.48 4.12
N LEU A 233 6.01 -17.74 4.32
CA LEU A 233 5.22 -18.51 3.36
C LEU A 233 3.83 -17.88 3.11
N PHE A 234 3.16 -17.48 4.19
CA PHE A 234 1.84 -16.83 4.12
C PHE A 234 1.93 -15.49 3.40
N SER A 235 2.89 -14.64 3.78
CA SER A 235 3.11 -13.34 3.16
C SER A 235 3.50 -13.47 1.69
N PHE A 236 4.26 -14.51 1.32
CA PHE A 236 4.60 -14.76 -0.08
C PHE A 236 3.35 -15.11 -0.90
N ALA A 237 2.51 -16.01 -0.41
CA ALA A 237 1.23 -16.35 -1.02
C ALA A 237 0.31 -15.12 -1.16
N LEU A 238 0.25 -14.27 -0.12
CA LEU A 238 -0.53 -13.03 -0.15
C LEU A 238 0.01 -12.04 -1.18
N ASN A 239 1.33 -11.92 -1.32
CA ASN A 239 1.95 -11.06 -2.32
C ASN A 239 1.68 -11.54 -3.75
N LEU A 240 1.63 -12.85 -3.99
CA LEU A 240 1.18 -13.41 -5.28
C LEU A 240 -0.30 -13.08 -5.54
N ALA A 241 -1.17 -13.22 -4.54
CA ALA A 241 -2.58 -12.87 -4.67
C ALA A 241 -2.79 -11.36 -4.91
N ASN A 242 -1.94 -10.50 -4.34
CA ASN A 242 -1.96 -9.05 -4.56
C ASN A 242 -1.65 -8.65 -6.01
N LEU A 243 -1.05 -9.50 -6.84
CA LEU A 243 -0.93 -9.25 -8.29
C LEU A 243 -2.29 -9.08 -8.95
N ILE A 244 -3.28 -9.87 -8.55
CA ILE A 244 -4.65 -9.77 -9.06
C ILE A 244 -5.20 -8.39 -8.76
N SER A 245 -5.05 -7.94 -7.50
CA SER A 245 -5.48 -6.59 -7.08
C SER A 245 -4.75 -5.49 -7.85
N MET A 246 -3.45 -5.67 -8.13
CA MET A 246 -2.66 -4.69 -8.89
C MET A 246 -3.18 -4.52 -10.32
N ILE A 247 -3.54 -5.61 -10.99
CA ILE A 247 -4.20 -5.58 -12.29
C ILE A 247 -5.56 -4.88 -12.16
N GLY A 248 -6.33 -5.25 -11.13
CA GLY A 248 -7.61 -4.62 -10.82
C GLY A 248 -7.52 -3.10 -10.69
N PHE A 249 -6.57 -2.58 -9.92
CA PHE A 249 -6.34 -1.14 -9.79
C PHE A 249 -5.97 -0.48 -11.12
N GLY A 250 -5.15 -1.13 -11.94
CA GLY A 250 -4.76 -0.62 -13.26
C GLY A 250 -5.95 -0.45 -14.19
N PHE A 251 -6.76 -1.47 -14.35
CA PHE A 251 -7.95 -1.41 -15.20
C PHE A 251 -9.05 -0.51 -14.61
N ASN A 252 -9.17 -0.43 -13.29
CA ASN A 252 -10.18 0.41 -12.66
C ASN A 252 -9.97 1.90 -12.90
N GLN A 253 -8.75 2.36 -13.17
CA GLN A 253 -8.49 3.76 -13.53
C GLN A 253 -9.25 4.16 -14.81
N SER A 254 -9.28 3.30 -15.82
CA SER A 254 -10.07 3.54 -17.04
C SER A 254 -11.57 3.32 -16.79
N ASN A 255 -11.92 2.23 -16.11
CA ASN A 255 -13.29 1.88 -15.79
C ASN A 255 -14.04 2.99 -15.03
N SER A 256 -13.39 3.62 -14.05
CA SER A 256 -13.99 4.70 -13.28
C SER A 256 -14.35 5.91 -14.14
N VAL A 257 -13.45 6.28 -15.08
CA VAL A 257 -13.69 7.39 -16.01
C VAL A 257 -14.90 7.12 -16.91
N ASP A 258 -14.97 5.91 -17.47
CA ASP A 258 -16.08 5.52 -18.36
C ASP A 258 -17.43 5.48 -17.61
N ILE A 259 -17.45 4.99 -16.37
CA ILE A 259 -18.63 5.02 -15.51
C ILE A 259 -19.07 6.47 -15.25
N TYR A 260 -18.11 7.35 -14.87
CA TYR A 260 -18.42 8.74 -14.55
C TYR A 260 -18.91 9.51 -15.77
N LYS A 261 -18.33 9.29 -16.95
CA LYS A 261 -18.81 9.85 -18.21
C LYS A 261 -20.24 9.38 -18.52
N THR A 262 -20.51 8.07 -18.42
CA THR A 262 -21.83 7.51 -18.70
C THR A 262 -22.90 8.04 -17.75
N LEU A 263 -22.62 8.12 -16.46
CA LEU A 263 -23.56 8.62 -15.46
C LEU A 263 -23.76 10.13 -15.53
N GLY A 264 -22.72 10.89 -15.87
CA GLY A 264 -22.75 12.35 -15.98
C GLY A 264 -23.32 12.88 -17.28
N ASP A 265 -23.48 12.05 -18.31
CA ASP A 265 -24.00 12.44 -19.61
C ASP A 265 -25.49 12.83 -19.54
N LYS A 266 -25.81 14.09 -19.80
CA LYS A 266 -27.18 14.61 -19.78
C LYS A 266 -28.00 14.23 -21.03
N GLY A 267 -27.33 13.84 -22.12
CA GLY A 267 -27.99 13.43 -23.36
C GLY A 267 -28.50 11.99 -23.37
N LEU A 268 -28.11 11.17 -22.38
CA LEU A 268 -28.54 9.78 -22.28
C LEU A 268 -29.73 9.64 -21.36
N THR A 269 -30.72 8.82 -21.77
CA THR A 269 -31.82 8.43 -20.89
C THR A 269 -31.33 7.52 -19.75
N ASN A 270 -32.08 7.49 -18.65
CA ASN A 270 -31.70 6.68 -17.47
C ASN A 270 -31.60 5.18 -17.78
N ASP A 271 -32.48 4.67 -18.64
CA ASP A 271 -32.43 3.27 -19.06
C ASP A 271 -31.19 2.93 -19.87
N ILE A 272 -30.76 3.82 -20.78
CA ILE A 272 -29.54 3.66 -21.56
C ILE A 272 -28.33 3.68 -20.63
N LYS A 273 -28.27 4.63 -19.67
CA LYS A 273 -27.21 4.68 -18.66
C LYS A 273 -27.14 3.38 -17.86
N LEU A 274 -28.28 2.91 -17.35
CA LEU A 274 -28.36 1.70 -16.56
C LEU A 274 -27.88 0.47 -17.33
N ASN A 275 -28.31 0.34 -18.60
CA ASN A 275 -27.90 -0.77 -19.46
C ASN A 275 -26.40 -0.74 -19.78
N LYS A 276 -25.83 0.44 -20.13
CA LYS A 276 -24.39 0.60 -20.37
C LYS A 276 -23.57 0.23 -19.13
N VAL A 277 -23.94 0.77 -17.97
CA VAL A 277 -23.25 0.52 -16.70
C VAL A 277 -23.37 -0.96 -16.29
N ASN A 278 -24.52 -1.59 -16.47
CA ASN A 278 -24.70 -3.01 -16.17
C ASN A 278 -23.88 -3.91 -17.09
N ARG A 279 -23.81 -3.57 -18.39
CA ARG A 279 -22.94 -4.27 -19.34
C ARG A 279 -21.46 -4.12 -18.95
N GLN A 280 -21.03 -2.91 -18.62
CA GLN A 280 -19.67 -2.62 -18.20
C GLN A 280 -19.28 -3.39 -16.92
N LYS A 281 -20.17 -3.39 -15.90
CA LYS A 281 -19.96 -4.21 -14.68
C LYS A 281 -19.72 -5.68 -15.02
N LYS A 282 -20.57 -6.28 -15.87
CA LYS A 282 -20.42 -7.70 -16.26
C LYS A 282 -19.09 -7.97 -16.96
N ILE A 283 -18.68 -7.08 -17.87
CA ILE A 283 -17.40 -7.21 -18.60
C ILE A 283 -16.23 -7.18 -17.62
N PHE A 284 -16.19 -6.21 -16.71
CA PHE A 284 -15.08 -6.09 -15.76
C PHE A 284 -15.06 -7.22 -14.73
N LEU A 285 -16.22 -7.69 -14.24
CA LEU A 285 -16.27 -8.84 -13.36
C LEU A 285 -15.72 -10.11 -14.03
N LEU A 286 -16.07 -10.33 -15.30
CA LEU A 286 -15.56 -11.45 -16.08
C LEU A 286 -14.05 -11.31 -16.35
N LEU A 287 -13.61 -10.12 -16.76
CA LEU A 287 -12.18 -9.83 -17.01
C LEU A 287 -11.33 -10.10 -15.77
N TYR A 288 -11.78 -9.65 -14.60
CA TYR A 288 -11.07 -9.88 -13.35
C TYR A 288 -11.05 -11.35 -12.93
N PHE A 289 -12.15 -12.07 -13.17
CA PHE A 289 -12.20 -13.51 -12.95
C PHE A 289 -11.21 -14.26 -13.83
N VAL A 290 -11.17 -13.95 -15.12
CA VAL A 290 -10.23 -14.56 -16.08
C VAL A 290 -8.78 -14.21 -15.70
N ALA A 291 -8.50 -12.96 -15.36
CA ALA A 291 -7.17 -12.54 -14.91
C ALA A 291 -6.75 -13.29 -13.64
N ALA A 292 -7.64 -13.42 -12.66
CA ALA A 292 -7.37 -14.18 -11.43
C ALA A 292 -7.11 -15.65 -11.72
N LEU A 293 -7.86 -16.26 -12.62
CA LEU A 293 -7.68 -17.65 -13.03
C LEU A 293 -6.33 -17.87 -13.73
N ILE A 294 -5.96 -16.96 -14.64
CA ILE A 294 -4.65 -17.02 -15.34
C ILE A 294 -3.51 -16.92 -14.31
N ILE A 295 -3.56 -15.95 -13.39
CA ILE A 295 -2.53 -15.78 -12.36
C ILE A 295 -2.49 -17.01 -11.44
N PHE A 296 -3.66 -17.54 -11.06
CA PHE A 296 -3.73 -18.73 -10.24
C PHE A 296 -3.04 -19.92 -10.91
N LEU A 297 -3.42 -20.24 -12.14
CA LEU A 297 -2.83 -21.34 -12.89
C LEU A 297 -1.33 -21.15 -13.11
N PHE A 298 -0.93 -19.96 -13.55
CA PHE A 298 0.47 -19.62 -13.76
C PHE A 298 1.31 -19.82 -12.49
N CYS A 299 0.89 -19.23 -11.37
CA CYS A 299 1.62 -19.36 -10.12
C CYS A 299 1.59 -20.80 -9.58
N TYR A 300 0.45 -21.49 -9.68
CA TYR A 300 0.29 -22.84 -9.15
C TYR A 300 1.22 -23.85 -9.82
N PHE A 301 1.36 -23.78 -11.15
CA PHE A 301 2.21 -24.68 -11.89
C PHE A 301 3.68 -24.24 -11.97
N LEU A 302 3.93 -22.93 -12.07
CA LEU A 302 5.29 -22.43 -12.28
C LEU A 302 6.08 -22.29 -10.96
N LEU A 303 5.42 -21.94 -9.86
CA LEU A 303 6.10 -21.66 -8.60
C LEU A 303 6.90 -22.84 -8.06
N PRO A 304 6.39 -24.08 -8.04
CA PRO A 304 7.17 -25.22 -7.53
C PRO A 304 8.45 -25.48 -8.32
N ILE A 305 8.44 -25.12 -9.61
CA ILE A 305 9.59 -25.32 -10.53
C ILE A 305 10.62 -24.19 -10.30
N VAL A 306 10.17 -22.94 -10.24
CA VAL A 306 11.06 -21.77 -10.19
C VAL A 306 11.52 -21.48 -8.76
N LEU A 307 10.66 -21.67 -7.78
CA LEU A 307 10.91 -21.38 -6.36
C LEU A 307 10.48 -22.53 -5.45
N PRO A 308 11.15 -23.71 -5.51
CA PRO A 308 10.75 -24.88 -4.73
C PRO A 308 10.70 -24.62 -3.23
N ARG A 309 11.56 -23.74 -2.69
CA ARG A 309 11.56 -23.34 -1.27
C ARG A 309 10.26 -22.69 -0.81
N TYR A 310 9.52 -22.07 -1.74
CA TYR A 310 8.24 -21.40 -1.48
C TYR A 310 7.04 -22.23 -1.96
N ALA A 311 7.23 -23.45 -2.46
CA ALA A 311 6.13 -24.30 -2.92
C ALA A 311 5.07 -24.54 -1.82
N SER A 312 5.49 -24.59 -0.56
CA SER A 312 4.57 -24.70 0.59
C SER A 312 3.63 -23.50 0.76
N SER A 313 3.92 -22.34 0.16
CA SER A 313 3.02 -21.18 0.17
C SER A 313 1.76 -21.44 -0.64
N LEU A 314 1.82 -22.35 -1.63
CA LEU A 314 0.67 -22.74 -2.46
C LEU A 314 -0.48 -23.35 -1.67
N LYS A 315 -0.23 -23.82 -0.45
CA LYS A 315 -1.29 -24.30 0.46
C LYS A 315 -2.32 -23.22 0.76
N TYR A 316 -1.88 -21.96 0.88
CA TYR A 316 -2.73 -20.82 1.23
C TYR A 316 -3.20 -20.04 0.01
N PHE A 317 -2.47 -20.17 -1.10
CA PHE A 317 -2.66 -19.36 -2.30
C PHE A 317 -4.07 -19.44 -2.90
N PRO A 318 -4.71 -20.64 -3.05
CA PRO A 318 -6.07 -20.73 -3.59
C PRO A 318 -7.10 -19.89 -2.82
N LEU A 319 -6.99 -19.88 -1.47
CA LEU A 319 -7.87 -19.08 -0.62
C LEU A 319 -7.60 -17.57 -0.75
N LEU A 320 -6.33 -17.20 -0.86
CA LEU A 320 -5.91 -15.79 -1.02
C LEU A 320 -6.21 -15.25 -2.41
N VAL A 321 -6.29 -16.08 -3.45
CA VAL A 321 -6.74 -15.68 -4.79
C VAL A 321 -8.14 -15.06 -4.74
N PHE A 322 -9.06 -15.64 -3.96
CA PHE A 322 -10.39 -15.08 -3.74
C PHE A 322 -10.34 -13.68 -3.11
N TYR A 323 -9.42 -13.46 -2.17
CA TYR A 323 -9.19 -12.12 -1.62
C TYR A 323 -8.81 -11.11 -2.70
N GLY A 324 -7.80 -11.43 -3.54
CA GLY A 324 -7.39 -10.58 -4.67
C GLY A 324 -8.53 -10.31 -5.66
N LEU A 325 -9.30 -11.34 -6.01
CA LEU A 325 -10.46 -11.24 -6.88
C LEU A 325 -11.56 -10.36 -6.29
N PHE A 326 -11.86 -10.53 -5.01
CA PHE A 326 -12.89 -9.72 -4.34
C PHE A 326 -12.47 -8.26 -4.17
N ILE A 327 -11.16 -7.95 -4.05
CA ILE A 327 -10.68 -6.56 -4.15
C ILE A 327 -11.03 -5.98 -5.53
N CYS A 328 -10.82 -6.73 -6.61
CA CYS A 328 -11.17 -6.27 -7.95
C CYS A 328 -12.69 -6.04 -8.09
N TYR A 329 -13.50 -6.92 -7.55
CA TYR A 329 -14.96 -6.76 -7.55
C TYR A 329 -15.42 -5.56 -6.73
N TYR A 330 -14.79 -5.34 -5.58
CA TYR A 330 -15.01 -4.14 -4.77
C TYR A 330 -14.75 -2.86 -5.57
N LEU A 331 -13.67 -2.78 -6.35
CA LEU A 331 -13.34 -1.62 -7.17
C LEU A 331 -14.44 -1.28 -8.20
N VAL A 332 -15.09 -2.30 -8.79
CA VAL A 332 -16.19 -2.06 -9.73
C VAL A 332 -17.35 -1.33 -9.06
N TYR A 333 -17.69 -1.71 -7.83
CA TYR A 333 -18.85 -1.15 -7.13
C TYR A 333 -18.54 0.16 -6.40
N THR A 334 -17.30 0.39 -5.94
CA THR A 334 -16.92 1.63 -5.26
C THR A 334 -17.03 2.85 -6.14
N ASN A 335 -16.84 2.72 -7.47
CA ASN A 335 -16.98 3.82 -8.41
C ASN A 335 -18.33 4.51 -8.31
N PHE A 336 -19.42 3.77 -8.06
CA PHE A 336 -20.75 4.34 -7.88
C PHE A 336 -20.88 5.14 -6.59
N LEU A 337 -20.30 4.66 -5.49
CA LEU A 337 -20.28 5.38 -4.21
C LEU A 337 -19.48 6.67 -4.30
N PHE A 338 -18.37 6.65 -5.04
CA PHE A 338 -17.57 7.85 -5.31
C PHE A 338 -18.33 8.85 -6.17
N PHE A 339 -18.96 8.41 -7.27
CA PHE A 339 -19.74 9.28 -8.14
C PHE A 339 -20.87 9.98 -7.38
N TYR A 340 -21.62 9.25 -6.56
CA TYR A 340 -22.71 9.79 -5.73
C TYR A 340 -22.26 10.37 -4.38
N LYS A 341 -20.94 10.56 -4.16
CA LYS A 341 -20.34 11.17 -2.97
C LYS A 341 -20.71 10.48 -1.64
N LYS A 342 -20.90 9.15 -1.65
CA LYS A 342 -21.25 8.34 -0.47
C LYS A 342 -20.01 7.69 0.18
N THR A 343 -18.93 8.44 0.30
CA THR A 343 -17.63 7.96 0.83
C THR A 343 -17.67 7.59 2.31
N LYS A 344 -18.52 8.27 3.11
CA LYS A 344 -18.71 7.92 4.54
C LYS A 344 -19.21 6.47 4.70
N ASN A 345 -20.17 6.05 3.86
CA ASN A 345 -20.69 4.68 3.92
C ASN A 345 -19.60 3.66 3.59
N LEU A 346 -18.76 3.99 2.59
CA LEU A 346 -17.63 3.16 2.21
C LEU A 346 -16.62 3.01 3.36
N MET A 347 -16.30 4.10 4.05
CA MET A 347 -15.43 4.11 5.22
C MET A 347 -15.98 3.19 6.33
N TYR A 348 -17.26 3.31 6.68
CA TYR A 348 -17.85 2.46 7.72
C TYR A 348 -17.82 0.96 7.35
N ILE A 349 -18.14 0.61 6.10
CA ILE A 349 -18.12 -0.79 5.64
C ILE A 349 -16.70 -1.35 5.74
N THR A 350 -15.71 -0.62 5.23
CA THR A 350 -14.32 -1.11 5.21
C THR A 350 -13.71 -1.16 6.61
N PHE A 351 -13.98 -0.17 7.45
CA PHE A 351 -13.49 -0.14 8.82
C PHE A 351 -14.09 -1.28 9.67
N LEU A 352 -15.41 -1.42 9.67
CA LEU A 352 -16.09 -2.48 10.42
C LEU A 352 -15.61 -3.87 9.98
N SER A 353 -15.48 -4.09 8.67
CA SER A 353 -14.96 -5.34 8.14
C SER A 353 -13.51 -5.61 8.57
N SER A 354 -12.67 -4.56 8.70
CA SER A 354 -11.29 -4.70 9.17
C SER A 354 -11.23 -5.04 10.66
N VAL A 355 -12.12 -4.46 11.48
CA VAL A 355 -12.23 -4.82 12.90
C VAL A 355 -12.70 -6.26 13.08
N ILE A 356 -13.72 -6.68 12.32
CA ILE A 356 -14.20 -8.07 12.30
C ILE A 356 -13.06 -9.01 11.92
N HIS A 357 -12.31 -8.68 10.85
CA HIS A 357 -11.16 -9.47 10.43
C HIS A 357 -10.13 -9.62 11.56
N LEU A 358 -9.77 -8.53 12.23
CA LEU A 358 -8.80 -8.56 13.33
C LEU A 358 -9.27 -9.44 14.49
N ILE A 359 -10.52 -9.30 14.92
CA ILE A 359 -11.09 -10.09 16.01
C ILE A 359 -11.02 -11.59 15.67
N PHE A 360 -11.48 -11.96 14.48
CA PHE A 360 -11.45 -13.35 14.06
C PHE A 360 -10.02 -13.87 13.84
N SER A 361 -9.12 -13.04 13.34
CA SER A 361 -7.71 -13.39 13.21
C SER A 361 -7.07 -13.67 14.59
N LEU A 362 -7.27 -12.80 15.57
CA LEU A 362 -6.77 -13.00 16.94
C LEU A 362 -7.32 -14.28 17.59
N LEU A 363 -8.57 -14.64 17.33
CA LEU A 363 -9.20 -15.80 17.94
C LEU A 363 -8.80 -17.11 17.26
N PHE A 364 -8.67 -17.11 15.93
CA PHE A 364 -8.65 -18.35 15.15
C PHE A 364 -7.33 -18.64 14.45
N THR A 365 -6.43 -17.66 14.22
CA THR A 365 -5.14 -17.91 13.55
C THR A 365 -4.30 -18.98 14.27
N LYS A 366 -4.35 -19.02 15.60
CA LYS A 366 -3.63 -20.00 16.39
C LYS A 366 -3.98 -21.46 16.07
N TYR A 367 -5.16 -21.73 15.53
CA TYR A 367 -5.57 -23.09 15.18
C TYR A 367 -5.10 -23.50 13.79
N SER A 368 -5.13 -22.60 12.82
CA SER A 368 -4.68 -22.91 11.45
C SER A 368 -4.54 -21.67 10.58
N LEU A 369 -3.47 -21.60 9.80
CA LEU A 369 -3.26 -20.57 8.78
C LEU A 369 -4.23 -20.67 7.61
N TYR A 370 -4.85 -21.82 7.38
CA TYR A 370 -5.96 -21.94 6.41
C TYR A 370 -7.16 -21.10 6.82
N ILE A 371 -7.44 -21.02 8.12
CA ILE A 371 -8.51 -20.17 8.64
C ILE A 371 -8.15 -18.71 8.38
N THR A 372 -6.92 -18.29 8.68
CA THR A 372 -6.44 -16.94 8.39
C THR A 372 -6.57 -16.61 6.91
N ALA A 373 -6.11 -17.50 6.02
CA ALA A 373 -6.25 -17.30 4.57
C ALA A 373 -7.72 -17.19 4.12
N SER A 374 -8.60 -18.00 4.71
CA SER A 374 -10.05 -17.94 4.43
C SER A 374 -10.67 -16.63 4.91
N LEU A 375 -10.25 -16.12 6.08
CA LEU A 375 -10.74 -14.84 6.63
C LEU A 375 -10.50 -13.67 5.69
N TYR A 376 -9.36 -13.64 4.99
CA TYR A 376 -9.12 -12.63 3.94
C TYR A 376 -10.20 -12.65 2.86
N GLY A 377 -10.52 -13.82 2.34
CA GLY A 377 -11.56 -13.99 1.32
C GLY A 377 -12.95 -13.64 1.86
N VAL A 378 -13.33 -14.20 3.01
CA VAL A 378 -14.66 -14.03 3.62
C VAL A 378 -14.92 -12.56 3.98
N THR A 379 -13.98 -11.92 4.69
CA THR A 379 -14.16 -10.51 5.08
C THR A 379 -14.19 -9.57 3.87
N GLN A 380 -13.40 -9.85 2.83
CA GLN A 380 -13.44 -9.07 1.60
C GLN A 380 -14.73 -9.32 0.80
N LEU A 381 -15.27 -10.54 0.81
CA LEU A 381 -16.57 -10.85 0.23
C LEU A 381 -17.68 -10.06 0.92
N LEU A 382 -17.68 -9.99 2.26
CA LEU A 382 -18.65 -9.17 3.00
C LEU A 382 -18.60 -7.70 2.60
N VAL A 383 -17.39 -7.14 2.43
CA VAL A 383 -17.21 -5.77 1.90
C VAL A 383 -17.83 -5.65 0.50
N VAL A 384 -17.54 -6.58 -0.41
CA VAL A 384 -18.08 -6.56 -1.77
C VAL A 384 -19.61 -6.58 -1.74
N LEU A 385 -20.21 -7.48 -0.97
CA LEU A 385 -21.66 -7.63 -0.87
C LEU A 385 -22.33 -6.35 -0.32
N ALA A 386 -21.77 -5.77 0.73
CA ALA A 386 -22.27 -4.53 1.34
C ALA A 386 -22.16 -3.33 0.37
N VAL A 387 -21.00 -3.18 -0.30
CA VAL A 387 -20.78 -2.10 -1.26
C VAL A 387 -21.64 -2.30 -2.52
N ARG A 388 -21.78 -3.53 -3.03
CA ARG A 388 -22.67 -3.88 -4.13
C ARG A 388 -24.13 -3.54 -3.82
N TRP A 389 -24.60 -3.88 -2.62
CA TRP A 389 -25.95 -3.56 -2.19
C TRP A 389 -26.19 -2.05 -2.19
N GLN A 390 -25.27 -1.26 -1.62
CA GLN A 390 -25.38 0.20 -1.64
C GLN A 390 -25.27 0.80 -3.05
N ALA A 391 -24.35 0.31 -3.88
CA ALA A 391 -24.20 0.76 -5.26
C ALA A 391 -25.50 0.52 -6.06
N ASN A 392 -26.09 -0.67 -5.93
CA ASN A 392 -27.34 -1.00 -6.61
C ASN A 392 -28.52 -0.15 -6.10
N LYS A 393 -28.58 0.13 -4.78
CA LYS A 393 -29.58 1.04 -4.19
C LYS A 393 -29.45 2.45 -4.77
N LEU A 394 -28.22 2.99 -4.88
CA LEU A 394 -27.95 4.31 -5.46
C LEU A 394 -28.36 4.37 -6.94
N LEU A 395 -28.04 3.34 -7.71
CA LEU A 395 -28.43 3.28 -9.13
C LEU A 395 -29.96 3.23 -9.29
N LYS A 396 -30.67 2.49 -8.43
CA LYS A 396 -32.13 2.45 -8.46
C LYS A 396 -32.78 3.79 -8.10
N ILE A 397 -32.23 4.51 -7.11
CA ILE A 397 -32.79 5.79 -6.66
C ILE A 397 -32.55 6.90 -7.70
N ASN A 398 -31.40 6.89 -8.40
CA ASN A 398 -30.99 8.01 -9.26
C ASN A 398 -31.23 7.76 -10.75
N LEU A 399 -31.52 6.52 -11.17
CA LEU A 399 -31.75 6.15 -12.57
C LEU A 399 -33.11 5.45 -12.82
N LYS A 400 -33.90 5.29 -11.80
CA LYS A 400 -35.32 4.92 -11.92
C LYS A 400 -36.18 6.06 -11.43
#